data_81686f65ced6ce333789394cfe046364
#
_entry.id   81686f65ced6ce333789394cfe046364
#
_cell.length_a   1.000
_cell.length_b   1.000
_cell.length_c   1.000
_cell.angle_alpha   90.00
_cell.angle_beta   90.00
_cell.angle_gamma   90.00
#
_symmetry.space_group_name_H-M   'P 1'
#
loop_
_entity.id
_entity.type
_entity.pdbx_description
1 polymer ?
#
loop_
_entity_poly.entity_id
_entity_poly.type
_entity_poly.pdbx_seq_one_letter_code
_entity_poly.pdbx_strand_id
1 'polypeptide(L)' 'MGFDEAINAIKAGKKVERTRWEGPELNIFQVADGKFEGRAIRPTLLIKTTETPAYSMFQPTSCDVLAGDWQLVD' A
#
# COMPACT_ATOMS: atom_id res chain seq x y z
N MET A 1 6.67 5.74 11.12
CA MET A 1 7.89 5.66 10.30
C MET A 1 7.73 6.46 9.02
N GLY A 2 8.85 6.82 8.40
CA GLY A 2 8.81 7.53 7.14
C GLY A 2 8.45 6.62 5.98
N PHE A 3 8.24 7.23 4.81
CA PHE A 3 7.85 6.47 3.61
C PHE A 3 8.94 5.53 3.14
N ASP A 4 10.21 5.90 3.33
CA ASP A 4 11.34 5.04 3.00
C ASP A 4 11.30 3.73 3.80
N GLU A 5 11.00 3.82 5.08
CA GLU A 5 10.85 2.63 5.93
C GLU A 5 9.60 1.84 5.55
N ALA A 6 8.51 2.53 5.20
CA ALA A 6 7.29 1.90 4.74
C ALA A 6 7.54 1.08 3.46
N ILE A 7 8.28 1.65 2.51
CA ILE A 7 8.61 0.96 1.26
C ILE A 7 9.46 -0.29 1.56
N ASN A 8 10.42 -0.20 2.45
CA ASN A 8 11.22 -1.37 2.82
C ASN A 8 10.37 -2.47 3.45
N ALA A 9 9.40 -2.09 4.28
CA ALA A 9 8.47 -3.06 4.87
C ALA A 9 7.61 -3.73 3.79
N ILE A 10 7.12 -2.94 2.83
CA ILE A 10 6.32 -3.46 1.73
C ILE A 10 7.14 -4.46 0.90
N LYS A 11 8.40 -4.14 0.60
CA LYS A 11 9.28 -5.05 -0.13
C LYS A 11 9.54 -6.34 0.63
N ALA A 12 9.46 -6.30 1.95
CA ALA A 12 9.60 -7.48 2.79
C ALA A 12 8.30 -8.30 2.91
N GLY A 13 7.25 -7.91 2.20
CA GLY A 13 5.98 -8.63 2.18
C GLY A 13 4.98 -8.17 3.23
N LYS A 14 5.22 -7.02 3.85
CA LYS A 14 4.35 -6.50 4.89
C LYS A 14 3.36 -5.49 4.32
N LYS A 15 2.32 -5.20 5.09
CA LYS A 15 1.32 -4.18 4.75
C LYS A 15 1.52 -2.98 5.64
N VAL A 16 1.28 -1.79 5.10
CA VAL A 16 1.42 -0.55 5.85
C VAL A 16 0.19 0.34 5.64
N GLU A 17 -0.01 1.27 6.56
CA GLU A 17 -1.05 2.28 6.48
C GLU A 17 -0.54 3.58 7.07
N ARG A 18 -1.25 4.67 6.81
CA ARG A 18 -0.98 5.93 7.50
C ARG A 18 -1.93 6.07 8.68
N THR A 19 -1.42 6.54 9.81
CA THR A 19 -2.24 6.74 11.01
C THR A 19 -3.32 7.80 10.79
N ARG A 20 -3.13 8.70 9.82
CA ARG A 20 -4.08 9.75 9.50
C ARG A 20 -5.22 9.34 8.59
N TRP A 21 -5.17 8.13 8.04
CA TRP A 21 -6.25 7.68 7.16
C TRP A 21 -7.52 7.47 7.97
N GLU A 22 -8.57 8.20 7.60
CA GLU A 22 -9.87 8.15 8.26
C GLU A 22 -10.99 7.74 7.31
N GLY A 23 -10.66 7.54 6.05
CA GLY A 23 -11.62 7.18 5.02
C GLY A 23 -11.66 5.69 4.75
N PRO A 24 -11.92 5.31 3.50
CA PRO A 24 -12.03 3.90 3.11
C PRO A 24 -10.68 3.17 3.02
N GLU A 25 -9.56 3.87 3.14
CA GLU A 25 -8.25 3.27 2.98
C GLU A 25 -7.95 2.32 4.15
N LEU A 26 -7.51 1.11 3.85
CA LEU A 26 -7.17 0.10 4.86
C LEU A 26 -5.68 -0.16 4.95
N ASN A 27 -5.03 -0.47 3.82
CA ASN A 27 -3.59 -0.72 3.80
C ASN A 27 -3.06 -0.71 2.38
N ILE A 28 -1.74 -0.59 2.25
CA ILE A 28 -1.06 -0.77 0.98
C ILE A 28 -0.06 -1.93 1.10
N PHE A 29 0.16 -2.58 -0.02
CA PHE A 29 1.06 -3.73 -0.10
C PHE A 29 1.55 -3.88 -1.52
N GLN A 30 2.52 -4.76 -1.73
CA GLN A 30 3.08 -5.03 -3.04
C GLN A 30 2.65 -6.41 -3.53
N VAL A 31 2.26 -6.46 -4.80
CA VAL A 31 2.27 -7.70 -5.57
C VAL A 31 3.54 -7.68 -6.39
N ALA A 32 4.51 -8.54 -6.02
CA ALA A 32 5.86 -8.39 -6.54
C ALA A 32 5.99 -8.85 -7.99
N ASP A 33 5.48 -10.03 -8.30
CA ASP A 33 5.49 -10.56 -9.66
C ASP A 33 4.50 -11.73 -9.73
N GLY A 34 4.20 -12.19 -10.94
CA GLY A 34 3.29 -13.29 -11.12
C GLY A 34 1.88 -12.82 -11.40
N LYS A 35 0.91 -13.26 -10.59
CA LYS A 35 -0.50 -13.01 -10.91
C LYS A 35 -1.25 -12.36 -9.76
N PHE A 36 -2.14 -11.45 -10.12
CA PHE A 36 -3.13 -10.90 -9.21
C PHE A 36 -4.50 -11.02 -9.88
N GLU A 37 -5.44 -11.64 -9.19
CA GLU A 37 -6.78 -11.91 -9.71
C GLU A 37 -6.72 -12.66 -11.06
N GLY A 38 -5.80 -13.62 -11.17
CA GLY A 38 -5.66 -14.44 -12.36
C GLY A 38 -4.92 -13.80 -13.53
N ARG A 39 -4.43 -12.58 -13.37
CA ARG A 39 -3.71 -11.85 -14.42
C ARG A 39 -2.25 -11.68 -14.06
N ALA A 40 -1.37 -11.83 -15.05
CA ALA A 40 0.05 -11.55 -14.87
C ALA A 40 0.25 -10.04 -14.72
N ILE A 41 1.01 -9.64 -13.69
CA ILE A 41 1.31 -8.22 -13.46
C ILE A 41 2.78 -8.03 -13.13
N ARG A 42 3.26 -6.80 -13.35
CA ARG A 42 4.58 -6.38 -12.89
C ARG A 42 4.52 -6.01 -11.42
N PRO A 43 5.66 -5.91 -10.72
CA PRO A 43 5.66 -5.42 -9.35
C PRO A 43 4.87 -4.12 -9.24
N THR A 44 3.88 -4.10 -8.37
CA THR A 44 2.92 -3.00 -8.29
C THR A 44 2.48 -2.79 -6.86
N LEU A 45 2.35 -1.53 -6.47
CA LEU A 45 1.74 -1.18 -5.19
C LEU A 45 0.23 -1.14 -5.35
N LEU A 46 -0.46 -1.83 -4.46
CA LEU A 46 -1.91 -1.84 -4.43
C LEU A 46 -2.40 -1.26 -3.10
N ILE A 47 -3.56 -0.63 -3.14
CA ILE A 47 -4.24 -0.17 -1.94
C ILE A 47 -5.54 -0.95 -1.80
N LYS A 48 -5.77 -1.47 -0.58
CA LYS A 48 -7.04 -2.09 -0.23
C LYS A 48 -7.92 -1.06 0.44
N THR A 49 -9.18 -0.99 0.03
CA THR A 49 -10.16 -0.06 0.60
C THR A 49 -11.44 -0.81 0.96
N THR A 50 -12.35 -0.10 1.63
CA THR A 50 -13.68 -0.62 1.93
C THR A 50 -14.66 -0.44 0.76
N GLU A 51 -14.21 0.20 -0.32
CA GLU A 51 -15.04 0.45 -1.49
C GLU A 51 -15.04 -0.74 -2.44
N THR A 52 -15.85 -0.67 -3.49
CA THR A 52 -15.92 -1.70 -4.53
C THR A 52 -15.50 -1.07 -5.85
N PRO A 53 -14.46 -1.59 -6.53
CA PRO A 53 -13.62 -2.73 -6.13
C PRO A 53 -12.72 -2.40 -4.94
N ALA A 54 -12.40 -3.41 -4.14
CA ALA A 54 -11.61 -3.22 -2.92
C ALA A 54 -10.13 -2.93 -3.19
N TYR A 55 -9.63 -3.29 -4.36
CA TYR A 55 -8.21 -3.15 -4.70
C TYR A 55 -8.05 -2.22 -5.89
N SER A 56 -7.08 -1.32 -5.80
CA SER A 56 -6.70 -0.46 -6.91
C SER A 56 -5.21 -0.17 -6.84
N MET A 57 -4.66 0.36 -7.94
CA MET A 57 -3.26 0.74 -7.97
C MET A 57 -3.04 1.91 -7.00
N PHE A 58 -2.03 1.79 -6.16
CA PHE A 58 -1.67 2.88 -5.26
C PHE A 58 -0.68 3.82 -5.94
N GLN A 59 -1.03 5.08 -6.00
CA GLN A 59 -0.16 6.14 -6.51
C GLN A 59 0.07 7.14 -5.38
N PRO A 60 1.24 7.11 -4.76
CA PRO A 60 1.49 8.02 -3.65
C PRO A 60 1.51 9.48 -4.10
N THR A 61 0.88 10.33 -3.31
CA THR A 61 0.94 11.78 -3.49
C THR A 61 2.18 12.32 -2.80
N SER A 62 2.47 13.60 -3.01
CA SER A 62 3.56 14.26 -2.27
C SER A 62 3.33 14.16 -0.77
N CYS A 63 2.08 14.30 -0.33
CA CYS A 63 1.76 14.17 1.10
C CYS A 63 2.11 12.78 1.63
N ASP A 64 1.82 11.74 0.85
CA ASP A 64 2.14 10.37 1.25
C ASP A 64 3.64 10.15 1.36
N VAL A 65 4.38 10.62 0.37
CA VAL A 65 5.84 10.42 0.30
C VAL A 65 6.55 11.14 1.44
N LEU A 66 6.07 12.32 1.80
CA LEU A 66 6.69 13.15 2.83
C LEU A 66 6.17 12.87 4.24
N ALA A 67 5.14 12.04 4.37
CA ALA A 67 4.55 11.74 5.66
C ALA A 67 5.47 10.90 6.54
N GLY A 68 5.41 11.16 7.84
CA GLY A 68 6.15 10.38 8.83
C GLY A 68 5.26 9.48 9.70
N ASP A 69 3.98 9.36 9.34
CA ASP A 69 3.00 8.65 10.14
C ASP A 69 2.64 7.26 9.59
N TRP A 70 3.50 6.67 8.77
CA TRP A 70 3.32 5.31 8.29
C TRP A 70 3.48 4.30 9.43
N GLN A 71 2.72 3.24 9.40
CA GLN A 71 2.82 2.18 10.39
C GLN A 71 2.49 0.83 9.77
N LEU A 72 2.99 -0.24 10.40
CA LEU A 72 2.70 -1.60 9.98
C LEU A 72 1.26 -1.96 10.34
N VAL A 73 0.63 -2.74 9.46
CA VAL A 73 -0.69 -3.32 9.70
C VAL A 73 -0.49 -4.77 10.12
N ASP A 74 -1.05 -5.11 11.23
CA ASP A 74 -1.00 -6.49 11.73
C ASP A 74 -1.97 -7.40 11.00
#